data_98921e32b96382c269a6cc7646c20540
#
_entry.id   98921e32b96382c269a6cc7646c20540
#
_cell.length_a   1.000
_cell.length_b   1.000
_cell.length_c   1.000
_cell.angle_alpha   90.00
_cell.angle_beta   90.00
_cell.angle_gamma   90.00
#
_symmetry.space_group_name_H-M   'P 1'
#
loop_
_entity.id
_entity.type
_entity.pdbx_description
1 polymer ?
#
loop_
_entity_poly.entity_id
_entity_poly.type
_entity_poly.pdbx_seq_one_letter_code
_entity_poly.pdbx_strand_id
1 'polypeptide(L)'
;MYLIVSGTNRAGSNTLKVAKEYHRLLKERSIDAVLLSLEGVNLLTRDAGFEKIENELIIPINNYIFISPEYNGSFPGALKMLFDMAKTHSLWWHKKALLTGVSTGRAGNLRGMDHLASVLNYLKVMVHHNQLPISSVDKLMDAEGHFTDQNTLKAINQQLDEFLKWTDGNTKP
;
A
#
# COMPACT_ATOMS: atom_id res chain seq x y z
N MET A 1 12.36 0.83 -8.74
CA MET A 1 12.05 0.04 -7.52
C MET A 1 10.81 0.61 -6.84
N TYR A 2 9.92 -0.26 -6.35
CA TYR A 2 8.66 0.08 -5.69
C TYR A 2 8.62 -0.52 -4.29
N LEU A 3 7.95 0.15 -3.33
CA LEU A 3 7.68 -0.39 -2.00
C LEU A 3 6.18 -0.65 -1.84
N ILE A 4 5.82 -1.92 -1.69
CA ILE A 4 4.47 -2.34 -1.35
C ILE A 4 4.37 -2.41 0.17
N VAL A 5 3.44 -1.68 0.76
CA VAL A 5 3.23 -1.68 2.21
C VAL A 5 1.92 -2.37 2.54
N SER A 6 1.99 -3.49 3.26
CA SER A 6 0.83 -4.11 3.91
C SER A 6 0.51 -3.33 5.18
N GLY A 7 -0.50 -2.45 5.12
CA GLY A 7 -0.78 -1.38 6.07
C GLY A 7 -1.42 -1.82 7.40
N THR A 8 -1.19 -3.04 7.86
CA THR A 8 -1.65 -3.54 9.16
C THR A 8 -0.62 -4.44 9.83
N ASN A 9 -0.56 -4.39 11.15
CA ASN A 9 0.27 -5.28 11.98
C ASN A 9 -0.44 -6.59 12.38
N ARG A 10 -1.67 -6.82 11.89
CA ARG A 10 -2.42 -8.04 12.20
C ARG A 10 -1.85 -9.23 11.43
N ALA A 11 -1.47 -10.29 12.15
CA ALA A 11 -0.98 -11.54 11.57
C ALA A 11 -2.00 -12.20 10.63
N GLY A 12 -1.51 -12.75 9.52
CA GLY A 12 -2.32 -13.51 8.57
C GLY A 12 -3.44 -12.70 7.89
N SER A 13 -3.31 -11.39 7.80
CA SER A 13 -4.36 -10.50 7.29
C SER A 13 -4.64 -10.69 5.80
N ASN A 14 -5.90 -10.48 5.38
CA ASN A 14 -6.24 -10.39 3.96
C ASN A 14 -5.45 -9.26 3.26
N THR A 15 -5.13 -8.20 3.98
CA THR A 15 -4.28 -7.11 3.49
C THR A 15 -2.91 -7.60 3.04
N LEU A 16 -2.28 -8.49 3.82
CA LEU A 16 -0.98 -9.08 3.44
C LEU A 16 -1.13 -10.01 2.23
N LYS A 17 -2.23 -10.75 2.12
CA LYS A 17 -2.51 -11.59 0.93
C LYS A 17 -2.62 -10.72 -0.32
N VAL A 18 -3.40 -9.63 -0.26
CA VAL A 18 -3.50 -8.66 -1.37
C VAL A 18 -2.15 -8.03 -1.71
N ALA A 19 -1.37 -7.64 -0.70
CA ALA A 19 -0.03 -7.07 -0.92
C ALA A 19 0.93 -8.06 -1.61
N LYS A 20 0.87 -9.34 -1.24
CA LYS A 20 1.62 -10.42 -1.93
C LYS A 20 1.19 -10.59 -3.38
N GLU A 21 -0.10 -10.47 -3.67
CA GLU A 21 -0.61 -10.56 -5.04
C GLU A 21 -0.13 -9.36 -5.88
N TYR A 22 -0.15 -8.13 -5.36
CA TYR A 22 0.46 -6.98 -6.02
C TYR A 22 1.96 -7.20 -6.30
N HIS A 23 2.68 -7.76 -5.34
CA HIS A 23 4.09 -8.08 -5.50
C HIS A 23 4.32 -9.13 -6.61
N ARG A 24 3.48 -10.19 -6.65
CA ARG A 24 3.52 -11.21 -7.71
C ARG A 24 3.27 -10.59 -9.09
N LEU A 25 2.24 -9.76 -9.22
CA LEU A 25 1.88 -9.10 -10.46
C LEU A 25 2.96 -8.13 -10.97
N LEU A 26 3.66 -7.42 -10.08
CA LEU A 26 4.81 -6.59 -10.45
C LEU A 26 6.01 -7.44 -10.90
N LYS A 27 6.27 -8.56 -10.22
CA LYS A 27 7.32 -9.51 -10.61
C LYS A 27 7.07 -10.09 -12.00
N GLU A 28 5.84 -10.42 -12.35
CA GLU A 28 5.46 -10.89 -13.69
C GLU A 28 5.70 -9.84 -14.79
N ARG A 29 5.64 -8.56 -14.43
CA ARG A 29 5.99 -7.41 -15.29
C ARG A 29 7.50 -7.12 -15.32
N SER A 30 8.33 -7.92 -14.64
CA SER A 30 9.75 -7.66 -14.44
C SER A 30 10.05 -6.32 -13.76
N ILE A 31 9.12 -5.86 -12.90
CA ILE A 31 9.24 -4.63 -12.12
C ILE A 31 9.83 -4.98 -10.75
N ASP A 32 10.92 -4.30 -10.40
CA ASP A 32 11.57 -4.45 -9.10
C ASP A 32 10.73 -3.83 -7.98
N ALA A 33 10.30 -4.66 -7.04
CA ALA A 33 9.44 -4.27 -5.92
C ALA A 33 9.81 -5.04 -4.64
N VAL A 34 9.71 -4.35 -3.51
CA VAL A 34 9.91 -4.91 -2.16
C VAL A 34 8.58 -4.87 -1.41
N LEU A 35 8.26 -5.93 -0.67
CA LEU A 35 7.10 -6.00 0.20
C LEU A 35 7.50 -5.75 1.65
N LEU A 36 6.97 -4.69 2.24
CA LEU A 36 7.03 -4.40 3.68
C LEU A 36 5.70 -4.78 4.33
N SER A 37 5.72 -5.79 5.21
CA SER A 37 4.61 -6.03 6.14
C SER A 37 4.86 -5.28 7.44
N LEU A 38 3.82 -4.66 7.99
CA LEU A 38 3.89 -4.08 9.34
C LEU A 38 3.70 -5.14 10.45
N GLU A 39 3.42 -6.39 10.08
CA GLU A 39 3.39 -7.51 11.02
C GLU A 39 4.77 -7.71 11.64
N GLY A 40 4.82 -7.71 12.99
CA GLY A 40 6.07 -7.88 13.73
C GLY A 40 6.98 -6.64 13.79
N VAL A 41 6.64 -5.55 13.12
CA VAL A 41 7.38 -4.29 13.23
C VAL A 41 7.04 -3.59 14.53
N ASN A 42 8.06 -3.18 15.31
CA ASN A 42 7.84 -2.33 16.47
C ASN A 42 7.53 -0.90 16.01
N LEU A 43 6.28 -0.50 16.17
CA LEU A 43 5.79 0.84 15.82
C LEU A 43 5.53 1.73 17.03
N LEU A 44 5.92 1.29 18.25
CA LEU A 44 5.73 2.04 19.48
C LEU A 44 6.98 2.84 19.87
N THR A 45 8.13 2.34 19.48
CA THR A 45 9.41 2.99 19.76
C THR A 45 10.32 2.93 18.54
N ARG A 46 11.08 4.01 18.31
CA ARG A 46 12.06 4.05 17.24
C ARG A 46 13.30 3.26 17.66
N ASP A 47 13.34 1.99 17.32
CA ASP A 47 14.46 1.08 17.57
C ASP A 47 15.32 0.83 16.32
N ALA A 48 16.37 0.04 16.46
CA ALA A 48 17.28 -0.30 15.36
C ALA A 48 16.56 -1.05 14.21
N GLY A 49 15.50 -1.81 14.51
CA GLY A 49 14.68 -2.47 13.50
C GLY A 49 13.91 -1.47 12.62
N PHE A 50 13.29 -0.47 13.25
CA PHE A 50 12.62 0.61 12.54
C PHE A 50 13.61 1.47 11.73
N GLU A 51 14.77 1.80 12.33
CA GLU A 51 15.83 2.57 11.65
C GLU A 51 16.35 1.84 10.41
N LYS A 52 16.46 0.51 10.46
CA LYS A 52 16.81 -0.30 9.30
C LYS A 52 15.74 -0.19 8.19
N ILE A 53 14.46 -0.34 8.51
CA ILE A 53 13.34 -0.15 7.56
C ILE A 53 13.42 1.25 6.93
N GLU A 54 13.63 2.28 7.74
CA GLU A 54 13.72 3.65 7.26
C GLU A 54 14.87 3.83 6.27
N ASN A 55 16.07 3.37 6.64
CA ASN A 55 17.27 3.57 5.83
C ASN A 55 17.29 2.73 4.55
N GLU A 56 16.81 1.48 4.61
CA GLU A 56 16.88 0.55 3.49
C GLU A 56 15.67 0.63 2.55
N LEU A 57 14.49 1.03 3.05
CA LEU A 57 13.25 1.03 2.28
C LEU A 57 12.63 2.43 2.15
N ILE A 58 12.42 3.15 3.27
CA ILE A 58 11.67 4.41 3.21
C ILE A 58 12.48 5.49 2.50
N ILE A 59 13.74 5.67 2.85
CA ILE A 59 14.56 6.74 2.29
C ILE A 59 14.81 6.53 0.79
N PRO A 60 15.32 5.37 0.31
CA PRO A 60 15.76 5.21 -1.07
C PRO A 60 14.62 5.03 -2.07
N ILE A 61 13.44 4.57 -1.64
CA ILE A 61 12.34 4.25 -2.56
C ILE A 61 11.39 5.45 -2.68
N ASN A 62 11.04 5.82 -3.92
CA ASN A 62 10.17 6.95 -4.22
C ASN A 62 8.75 6.57 -4.64
N ASN A 63 8.50 5.31 -4.98
CA ASN A 63 7.20 4.84 -5.47
C ASN A 63 6.61 3.82 -4.50
N TYR A 64 5.44 4.12 -3.96
CA TYR A 64 4.76 3.34 -2.93
C TYR A 64 3.45 2.77 -3.42
N ILE A 65 3.11 1.57 -2.95
CA ILE A 65 1.79 0.97 -3.10
C ILE A 65 1.30 0.64 -1.69
N PHE A 66 0.35 1.41 -1.17
CA PHE A 66 -0.23 1.17 0.15
C PHE A 66 -1.47 0.30 0.02
N ILE A 67 -1.43 -0.89 0.59
CA ILE A 67 -2.58 -1.77 0.75
C ILE A 67 -3.10 -1.58 2.17
N SER A 68 -4.27 -0.93 2.33
CA SER A 68 -4.80 -0.51 3.62
C SER A 68 -6.13 -1.18 3.93
N PRO A 69 -6.27 -1.91 5.06
CA PRO A 69 -7.57 -2.41 5.48
C PRO A 69 -8.41 -1.31 6.11
N GLU A 70 -9.74 -1.56 6.18
CA GLU A 70 -10.66 -0.72 6.94
C GLU A 70 -10.70 -1.15 8.41
N TYR A 71 -10.30 -0.26 9.31
CA TYR A 71 -10.45 -0.41 10.75
C TYR A 71 -11.28 0.73 11.31
N ASN A 72 -12.49 0.42 11.81
CA ASN A 72 -13.40 1.40 12.41
C ASN A 72 -13.68 2.62 11.50
N GLY A 73 -13.85 2.37 10.19
CA GLY A 73 -14.16 3.42 9.22
C GLY A 73 -12.97 4.30 8.81
N SER A 74 -11.74 3.82 9.05
CA SER A 74 -10.51 4.53 8.67
C SER A 74 -9.39 3.53 8.33
N PHE A 75 -8.20 4.04 8.00
CA PHE A 75 -7.00 3.22 7.89
C PHE A 75 -6.43 2.89 9.28
N PRO A 76 -5.63 1.80 9.43
CA PRO A 76 -5.12 1.35 10.73
C PRO A 76 -4.16 2.34 11.39
N GLY A 77 -4.22 2.41 12.74
CA GLY A 77 -3.24 3.15 13.53
C GLY A 77 -1.79 2.72 13.29
N ALA A 78 -1.56 1.42 13.06
CA ALA A 78 -0.24 0.90 12.69
C ALA A 78 0.33 1.57 11.44
N LEU A 79 -0.48 1.82 10.41
CA LEU A 79 -0.05 2.53 9.21
C LEU A 79 0.20 4.03 9.49
N LYS A 80 -0.60 4.65 10.39
CA LYS A 80 -0.34 6.03 10.83
C LYS A 80 0.99 6.13 11.57
N MET A 81 1.26 5.17 12.45
CA MET A 81 2.51 5.13 13.22
C MET A 81 3.76 4.98 12.32
N LEU A 82 3.66 4.26 11.19
CA LEU A 82 4.75 4.19 10.21
C LEU A 82 5.18 5.60 9.75
N PHE A 83 4.23 6.49 9.52
CA PHE A 83 4.52 7.88 9.14
C PHE A 83 5.05 8.69 10.31
N ASP A 84 4.45 8.53 11.50
CA ASP A 84 4.77 9.33 12.69
C ASP A 84 6.13 8.97 13.31
N MET A 85 6.56 7.72 13.14
CA MET A 85 7.85 7.23 13.63
C MET A 85 9.04 7.65 12.77
N ALA A 86 8.81 8.11 11.55
CA ALA A 86 9.88 8.57 10.66
C ALA A 86 10.68 9.70 11.32
N LYS A 87 12.02 9.68 11.19
CA LYS A 87 12.94 10.64 11.80
C LYS A 87 12.57 12.09 11.47
N THR A 88 12.06 12.33 10.28
CA THR A 88 11.53 13.63 9.84
C THR A 88 10.48 13.41 8.78
N HIS A 89 9.46 14.27 8.77
CA HIS A 89 8.40 14.21 7.76
C HIS A 89 8.92 14.47 6.33
N SER A 90 10.06 15.13 6.18
CA SER A 90 10.67 15.38 4.86
C SER A 90 11.13 14.12 4.13
N LEU A 91 11.27 12.98 4.82
CA LEU A 91 11.57 11.70 4.18
C LEU A 91 10.48 11.25 3.19
N TRP A 92 9.26 11.76 3.37
CA TRP A 92 8.11 11.45 2.53
C TRP A 92 7.93 12.40 1.35
N TRP A 93 8.59 13.56 1.36
CA TRP A 93 8.35 14.61 0.38
C TRP A 93 8.62 14.15 -1.05
N HIS A 94 7.72 14.54 -1.96
CA HIS A 94 7.80 14.31 -3.41
C HIS A 94 7.78 12.84 -3.84
N LYS A 95 7.48 11.93 -2.91
CA LYS A 95 7.25 10.53 -3.24
C LYS A 95 5.90 10.35 -3.91
N LYS A 96 5.72 9.23 -4.63
CA LYS A 96 4.50 8.87 -5.35
C LYS A 96 3.82 7.69 -4.68
N ALA A 97 2.51 7.70 -4.56
CA ALA A 97 1.75 6.65 -3.89
C ALA A 97 0.53 6.19 -4.69
N LEU A 98 0.33 4.88 -4.73
CA LEU A 98 -0.89 4.21 -5.15
C LEU A 98 -1.62 3.69 -3.91
N LEU A 99 -2.94 3.85 -3.84
CA LEU A 99 -3.75 3.38 -2.72
C LEU A 99 -4.71 2.27 -3.15
N THR A 100 -4.72 1.20 -2.37
CA THR A 100 -5.70 0.12 -2.49
C THR A 100 -6.32 -0.12 -1.12
N GLY A 101 -7.63 0.04 -1.05
CA GLY A 101 -8.41 -0.23 0.14
C GLY A 101 -8.87 -1.70 0.16
N VAL A 102 -8.92 -2.29 1.35
CA VAL A 102 -9.33 -3.69 1.54
C VAL A 102 -10.32 -3.79 2.69
N SER A 103 -11.46 -4.44 2.47
CA SER A 103 -12.37 -4.79 3.57
C SER A 103 -13.11 -6.10 3.29
N THR A 104 -13.53 -6.77 4.36
CA THR A 104 -14.52 -7.86 4.28
C THR A 104 -15.95 -7.32 4.18
N GLY A 105 -16.15 -6.04 4.50
CA GLY A 105 -17.41 -5.33 4.30
C GLY A 105 -17.56 -4.77 2.88
N ARG A 106 -18.61 -3.94 2.68
CA ARG A 106 -19.05 -3.45 1.37
C ARG A 106 -18.26 -2.27 0.83
N ALA A 107 -17.54 -1.50 1.70
CA ALA A 107 -16.98 -0.21 1.32
C ALA A 107 -15.53 -0.26 0.80
N GLY A 108 -14.84 -1.41 0.90
CA GLY A 108 -13.47 -1.54 0.39
C GLY A 108 -12.50 -0.53 0.99
N ASN A 109 -12.77 0.00 2.18
CA ASN A 109 -12.00 1.05 2.84
C ASN A 109 -11.99 2.43 2.14
N LEU A 110 -13.04 2.79 1.41
CA LEU A 110 -13.11 4.10 0.73
C LEU A 110 -12.80 5.26 1.67
N ARG A 111 -13.47 5.35 2.83
CA ARG A 111 -13.23 6.41 3.81
C ARG A 111 -11.81 6.40 4.35
N GLY A 112 -11.27 5.23 4.65
CA GLY A 112 -9.89 5.12 5.14
C GLY A 112 -8.87 5.54 4.08
N MET A 113 -9.13 5.30 2.79
CA MET A 113 -8.29 5.80 1.71
C MET A 113 -8.32 7.32 1.60
N ASP A 114 -9.48 7.97 1.77
CA ASP A 114 -9.59 9.43 1.81
C ASP A 114 -8.79 10.03 2.98
N HIS A 115 -8.89 9.43 4.17
CA HIS A 115 -8.11 9.84 5.32
C HIS A 115 -6.60 9.63 5.08
N LEU A 116 -6.20 8.51 4.49
CA LEU A 116 -4.81 8.22 4.16
C LEU A 116 -4.28 9.20 3.10
N ALA A 117 -5.05 9.48 2.06
CA ALA A 117 -4.70 10.47 1.04
C ALA A 117 -4.48 11.86 1.64
N SER A 118 -5.33 12.27 2.60
CA SER A 118 -5.17 13.53 3.32
C SER A 118 -3.86 13.59 4.11
N VAL A 119 -3.48 12.51 4.81
CA VAL A 119 -2.20 12.41 5.52
C VAL A 119 -1.02 12.47 4.54
N LEU A 120 -1.10 11.72 3.44
CA LEU A 120 -0.05 11.69 2.41
C LEU A 120 0.13 13.05 1.73
N ASN A 121 -0.97 13.77 1.47
CA ASN A 121 -0.92 15.14 0.93
C ASN A 121 -0.24 16.11 1.91
N TYR A 122 -0.51 16.02 3.22
CA TYR A 122 0.20 16.79 4.23
C TYR A 122 1.71 16.50 4.20
N LEU A 123 2.08 15.24 3.99
CA LEU A 123 3.48 14.78 3.85
C LEU A 123 4.07 15.09 2.45
N LYS A 124 3.37 15.84 1.60
CA LYS A 124 3.78 16.18 0.22
C LYS A 124 4.04 14.95 -0.65
N VAL A 125 3.35 13.85 -0.38
CA VAL A 125 3.33 12.65 -1.24
C VAL A 125 2.26 12.84 -2.31
N MET A 126 2.61 12.60 -3.55
CA MET A 126 1.66 12.64 -4.67
C MET A 126 0.89 11.33 -4.74
N VAL A 127 -0.42 11.42 -4.55
CA VAL A 127 -1.31 10.24 -4.60
C VAL A 127 -1.90 10.08 -6.01
N HIS A 128 -1.77 8.87 -6.57
CA HIS A 128 -2.37 8.55 -7.86
C HIS A 128 -3.90 8.54 -7.77
N HIS A 129 -4.56 9.06 -8.79
CA HIS A 129 -6.02 9.24 -8.79
C HIS A 129 -6.82 7.94 -8.81
N ASN A 130 -6.30 6.86 -9.41
CA ASN A 130 -6.96 5.57 -9.45
C ASN A 130 -6.78 4.84 -8.11
N GLN A 131 -7.64 5.16 -7.15
CA GLN A 131 -7.70 4.50 -5.85
C GLN A 131 -8.69 3.33 -5.95
N LEU A 132 -8.26 2.11 -5.63
CA LEU A 132 -9.04 0.90 -5.81
C LEU A 132 -9.61 0.37 -4.49
N PRO A 133 -10.93 0.45 -4.23
CA PRO A 133 -11.56 -0.22 -3.10
C PRO A 133 -11.85 -1.69 -3.43
N ILE A 134 -11.32 -2.63 -2.64
CA ILE A 134 -11.63 -4.06 -2.74
C ILE A 134 -12.53 -4.45 -1.57
N SER A 135 -13.83 -4.57 -1.85
CA SER A 135 -14.84 -4.99 -0.87
C SER A 135 -15.01 -6.53 -0.87
N SER A 136 -15.49 -7.08 0.25
CA SER A 136 -15.74 -8.53 0.41
C SER A 136 -14.53 -9.39 0.00
N VAL A 137 -13.34 -8.93 0.31
CA VAL A 137 -12.05 -9.48 -0.18
C VAL A 137 -11.86 -10.95 0.16
N ASP A 138 -12.43 -11.41 1.26
CA ASP A 138 -12.44 -12.81 1.72
C ASP A 138 -13.16 -13.76 0.75
N LYS A 139 -14.04 -13.24 -0.12
CA LYS A 139 -14.79 -13.99 -1.13
C LYS A 139 -14.15 -13.96 -2.52
N LEU A 140 -13.11 -13.17 -2.70
CA LEU A 140 -12.50 -12.91 -4.01
C LEU A 140 -11.17 -13.65 -4.21
N MET A 141 -10.69 -14.34 -3.15
CA MET A 141 -9.41 -15.04 -3.14
C MET A 141 -9.58 -16.50 -2.76
N ASP A 142 -8.68 -17.35 -3.25
CA ASP A 142 -8.53 -18.75 -2.79
C ASP A 142 -7.83 -18.83 -1.43
N ALA A 143 -7.60 -20.06 -0.96
CA ALA A 143 -6.93 -20.32 0.32
C ALA A 143 -5.48 -19.80 0.34
N GLU A 144 -4.81 -19.84 -0.79
CA GLU A 144 -3.43 -19.39 -0.99
C GLU A 144 -3.32 -17.85 -1.07
N GLY A 145 -4.46 -17.16 -1.29
CA GLY A 145 -4.56 -15.71 -1.36
C GLY A 145 -4.43 -15.14 -2.78
N HIS A 146 -4.61 -15.96 -3.80
CA HIS A 146 -4.71 -15.50 -5.18
C HIS A 146 -6.14 -15.09 -5.51
N PHE A 147 -6.30 -14.00 -6.24
CA PHE A 147 -7.62 -13.57 -6.68
C PHE A 147 -8.20 -14.55 -7.70
N THR A 148 -9.41 -15.03 -7.42
CA THR A 148 -10.22 -15.86 -8.31
C THR A 148 -11.22 -15.03 -9.12
N ASP A 149 -11.59 -13.84 -8.61
CA ASP A 149 -12.49 -12.92 -9.32
C ASP A 149 -11.76 -12.15 -10.42
N GLN A 150 -12.14 -12.44 -11.68
CA GLN A 150 -11.49 -11.87 -12.86
C GLN A 150 -11.71 -10.36 -13.00
N ASN A 151 -12.83 -9.81 -12.50
CA ASN A 151 -13.08 -8.38 -12.54
C ASN A 151 -12.15 -7.62 -11.59
N THR A 152 -11.93 -8.15 -10.40
CA THR A 152 -10.97 -7.60 -9.43
C THR A 152 -9.55 -7.68 -9.98
N LEU A 153 -9.15 -8.81 -10.57
CA LEU A 153 -7.83 -8.94 -11.21
C LEU A 153 -7.64 -7.92 -12.33
N LYS A 154 -8.65 -7.74 -13.19
CA LYS A 154 -8.60 -6.75 -14.25
C LYS A 154 -8.45 -5.32 -13.70
N ALA A 155 -9.20 -4.98 -12.64
CA ALA A 155 -9.11 -3.66 -12.00
C ALA A 155 -7.72 -3.42 -11.37
N ILE A 156 -7.13 -4.42 -10.70
CA ILE A 156 -5.78 -4.35 -10.14
C ILE A 156 -4.74 -4.16 -11.26
N ASN A 157 -4.83 -4.94 -12.34
CA ASN A 157 -3.92 -4.83 -13.46
C ASN A 157 -3.98 -3.45 -14.11
N GLN A 158 -5.18 -2.92 -14.36
CA GLN A 158 -5.36 -1.58 -14.90
C GLN A 158 -4.76 -0.52 -13.95
N GLN A 159 -5.03 -0.61 -12.66
CA GLN A 159 -4.49 0.31 -11.65
C GLN A 159 -2.96 0.30 -11.66
N LEU A 160 -2.34 -0.88 -11.70
CA LEU A 160 -0.89 -1.04 -11.76
C LEU A 160 -0.32 -0.44 -13.05
N ASP A 161 -0.91 -0.73 -14.21
CA ASP A 161 -0.43 -0.25 -15.51
C ASP A 161 -0.48 1.28 -15.58
N GLU A 162 -1.55 1.92 -15.07
CA GLU A 162 -1.67 3.38 -14.98
C GLU A 162 -0.62 3.98 -14.03
N PHE A 163 -0.41 3.35 -12.86
CA PHE A 163 0.56 3.82 -11.88
C PHE A 163 2.00 3.71 -12.39
N LEU A 164 2.37 2.59 -13.00
CA LEU A 164 3.68 2.38 -13.62
C LEU A 164 3.95 3.43 -14.70
N LYS A 165 3.00 3.63 -15.61
CA LYS A 165 3.09 4.67 -16.65
C LYS A 165 3.30 6.06 -16.06
N TRP A 166 2.60 6.39 -14.98
CA TRP A 166 2.73 7.70 -14.32
C TRP A 166 4.07 7.88 -13.61
N THR A 167 4.60 6.81 -13.00
CA THR A 167 5.90 6.87 -12.30
C THR A 167 7.07 6.95 -13.25
N ASP A 168 6.99 6.34 -14.44
CA ASP A 168 8.03 6.37 -15.47
C ASP A 168 8.11 7.69 -16.25
N GLY A 169 7.22 8.64 -15.97
CA GLY A 169 7.21 9.94 -16.63
C GLY A 169 6.67 9.92 -18.07
N ASN A 170 6.18 8.79 -18.56
CA ASN A 170 5.63 8.63 -19.92
C ASN A 170 4.14 9.02 -20.02
N THR A 171 3.67 9.93 -19.19
CA THR A 171 2.32 10.50 -19.34
C THR A 171 2.34 11.54 -20.44
N LYS A 172 2.19 11.09 -21.70
CA LYS A 172 1.61 11.98 -22.73
C LYS A 172 0.12 12.11 -22.45
N PRO A 173 -0.46 13.31 -22.49
CA PRO A 173 -1.90 13.51 -22.35
C PRO A 173 -2.67 12.76 -23.42
#